data_5e16e96c3af1045d06ae0a62ea48a089
#
_entry.id   5e16e96c3af1045d06ae0a62ea48a089
#
_cell.length_a   1.000
_cell.length_b   1.000
_cell.length_c   1.000
_cell.angle_alpha   90.00
_cell.angle_beta   90.00
_cell.angle_gamma   90.00
#
_symmetry.space_group_name_H-M   'P 1'
#
loop_
_entity.id
_entity.type
_entity.pdbx_description
1 polymer ?
#
loop_
_entity_poly.entity_id
_entity_poly.type
_entity_poly.pdbx_seq_one_letter_code
_entity_poly.pdbx_strand_id
1 'polypeptide(L)'
;MKPQQTWEKGGFLLRPFKPEDAIPYYEENFCPLEPEIARLTGSRTDFSREEVLSFFMASLQKEDRFDFMLVAPDGRRIGEGVLNEIDFRLRCANFRICLFHQRDCGKGLGSWMVRAIRDFAFEVLGLHRLELEVFSFNPRAQAVYRKAGFRVEGVRRDAVLDGQAYADAIEMAILEEEWR
;
A
#
# COMPACT_ATOMS: atom_id res chain seq x y z
N MET A 1 11.44 -11.45 15.89
CA MET A 1 11.64 -11.62 14.43
C MET A 1 10.29 -11.37 13.76
N LYS A 2 10.24 -10.49 12.73
CA LYS A 2 8.99 -10.24 11.99
C LYS A 2 8.54 -11.51 11.26
N PRO A 3 7.22 -11.82 11.23
CA PRO A 3 6.67 -12.90 10.42
C PRO A 3 7.08 -12.77 8.95
N GLN A 4 7.49 -13.87 8.34
CA GLN A 4 7.89 -13.93 6.94
C GLN A 4 6.78 -14.62 6.14
N GLN A 5 5.87 -13.86 5.59
CA GLN A 5 4.77 -14.36 4.78
C GLN A 5 5.00 -14.02 3.31
N THR A 6 4.77 -15.00 2.45
CA THR A 6 4.91 -14.87 0.99
C THR A 6 3.69 -15.47 0.30
N TRP A 7 3.22 -14.83 -0.77
CA TRP A 7 2.10 -15.30 -1.57
C TRP A 7 2.47 -15.29 -3.05
N GLU A 8 1.97 -16.26 -3.78
CA GLU A 8 2.12 -16.37 -5.22
C GLU A 8 0.78 -16.36 -5.94
N LYS A 9 0.74 -15.73 -7.12
CA LYS A 9 -0.41 -15.75 -8.02
C LYS A 9 0.04 -15.53 -9.45
N GLY A 10 -0.12 -16.54 -10.31
CA GLY A 10 0.16 -16.41 -11.74
C GLY A 10 1.59 -15.95 -12.05
N GLY A 11 2.57 -16.42 -11.27
CA GLY A 11 3.97 -16.01 -11.40
C GLY A 11 4.35 -14.71 -10.71
N PHE A 12 3.36 -13.96 -10.18
CA PHE A 12 3.62 -12.78 -9.33
C PHE A 12 3.88 -13.23 -7.90
N LEU A 13 4.84 -12.56 -7.26
CA LEU A 13 5.26 -12.84 -5.89
C LEU A 13 5.03 -11.62 -5.01
N LEU A 14 4.24 -11.77 -3.95
CA LEU A 14 4.09 -10.77 -2.89
C LEU A 14 4.87 -11.26 -1.68
N ARG A 15 5.87 -10.53 -1.23
CA ARG A 15 6.78 -10.93 -0.15
C ARG A 15 7.29 -9.73 0.64
N PRO A 16 7.80 -9.92 1.86
CA PRO A 16 8.44 -8.84 2.60
C PRO A 16 9.57 -8.15 1.80
N PHE A 17 9.78 -6.88 2.06
CA PHE A 17 10.94 -6.13 1.56
C PHE A 17 12.24 -6.79 1.99
N LYS A 18 13.25 -6.74 1.12
CA LYS A 18 14.61 -7.20 1.39
C LYS A 18 15.60 -6.08 1.12
N PRO A 19 16.75 -6.04 1.82
CA PRO A 19 17.76 -4.99 1.59
C PRO A 19 18.20 -4.86 0.13
N GLU A 20 18.30 -5.98 -0.59
CA GLU A 20 18.69 -6.02 -2.01
C GLU A 20 17.64 -5.38 -2.95
N ASP A 21 16.44 -5.15 -2.49
CA ASP A 21 15.40 -4.47 -3.30
C ASP A 21 15.60 -2.95 -3.37
N ALA A 22 16.37 -2.36 -2.48
CA ALA A 22 16.44 -0.90 -2.32
C ALA A 22 16.83 -0.17 -3.62
N ILE A 23 17.88 -0.64 -4.30
CA ILE A 23 18.36 -0.03 -5.55
C ILE A 23 17.36 -0.23 -6.70
N PRO A 24 16.91 -1.47 -7.01
CA PRO A 24 15.89 -1.67 -8.05
C PRO A 24 14.56 -0.96 -7.75
N TYR A 25 14.15 -0.89 -6.49
CA TYR A 25 12.95 -0.16 -6.07
C TYR A 25 13.01 1.31 -6.52
N TYR A 26 14.14 1.99 -6.30
CA TYR A 26 14.36 3.34 -6.77
C TYR A 26 14.44 3.41 -8.31
N GLU A 27 15.32 2.63 -8.92
CA GLU A 27 15.62 2.72 -10.35
C GLU A 27 14.44 2.35 -11.25
N GLU A 28 13.62 1.38 -10.84
CA GLU A 28 12.47 0.91 -11.59
C GLU A 28 11.24 1.83 -11.44
N ASN A 29 11.12 2.58 -10.32
CA ASN A 29 9.84 3.20 -9.98
C ASN A 29 9.89 4.69 -9.62
N PHE A 30 11.06 5.23 -9.20
CA PHE A 30 11.17 6.60 -8.69
C PHE A 30 12.09 7.51 -9.51
N CYS A 31 12.30 7.20 -10.78
CA CYS A 31 13.19 7.95 -11.68
C CYS A 31 12.50 8.45 -12.96
N PRO A 32 11.49 9.31 -12.89
CA PRO A 32 10.64 9.75 -11.77
C PRO A 32 9.53 8.74 -11.46
N LEU A 33 8.79 8.99 -10.35
CA LEU A 33 7.52 8.30 -10.11
C LEU A 33 6.51 8.71 -11.20
N GLU A 34 5.76 7.76 -11.72
CA GLU A 34 4.75 8.01 -12.75
C GLU A 34 3.74 9.06 -12.28
N PRO A 35 3.50 10.16 -13.05
CA PRO A 35 2.69 11.29 -12.58
C PRO A 35 1.27 10.92 -12.12
N GLU A 36 0.60 10.01 -12.82
CA GLU A 36 -0.74 9.57 -12.40
C GLU A 36 -0.72 8.75 -11.11
N ILE A 37 0.31 7.96 -10.89
CA ILE A 37 0.49 7.23 -9.62
C ILE A 37 0.75 8.22 -8.49
N ALA A 38 1.62 9.22 -8.71
CA ALA A 38 1.85 10.29 -7.74
C ALA A 38 0.56 11.05 -7.40
N ARG A 39 -0.24 11.39 -8.41
CA ARG A 39 -1.54 12.04 -8.25
C ARG A 39 -2.48 11.21 -7.37
N LEU A 40 -2.65 9.92 -7.68
CA LEU A 40 -3.57 9.02 -6.98
C LEU A 40 -3.13 8.67 -5.56
N THR A 41 -1.86 8.82 -5.24
CA THR A 41 -1.29 8.53 -3.90
C THR A 41 -0.95 9.77 -3.08
N GLY A 42 -1.17 10.96 -3.63
CA GLY A 42 -0.81 12.22 -2.96
C GLY A 42 0.69 12.42 -2.80
N SER A 43 1.47 11.82 -3.68
CA SER A 43 2.93 11.88 -3.66
C SER A 43 3.45 12.92 -4.65
N ARG A 44 4.70 13.31 -4.51
CA ARG A 44 5.42 14.05 -5.55
C ARG A 44 6.01 13.08 -6.58
N THR A 45 6.51 13.59 -7.69
CA THR A 45 7.14 12.77 -8.75
C THR A 45 8.65 12.66 -8.61
N ASP A 46 9.28 13.71 -8.06
CA ASP A 46 10.74 13.84 -7.98
C ASP A 46 11.26 13.40 -6.63
N PHE A 47 12.09 12.37 -6.65
CA PHE A 47 12.77 11.83 -5.49
C PHE A 47 14.25 11.65 -5.79
N SER A 48 15.13 12.08 -4.87
CA SER A 48 16.54 11.76 -4.97
C SER A 48 16.79 10.29 -4.63
N ARG A 49 17.84 9.72 -5.21
CA ARG A 49 18.27 8.36 -4.91
C ARG A 49 18.54 8.16 -3.42
N GLU A 50 19.28 9.07 -2.82
CA GLU A 50 19.62 9.03 -1.40
C GLU A 50 18.39 9.01 -0.50
N GLU A 51 17.41 9.87 -0.80
CA GLU A 51 16.16 9.98 -0.05
C GLU A 51 15.37 8.68 -0.07
N VAL A 52 15.19 8.07 -1.24
CA VAL A 52 14.45 6.80 -1.38
C VAL A 52 15.18 5.65 -0.71
N LEU A 53 16.49 5.51 -0.93
CA LEU A 53 17.27 4.43 -0.32
C LEU A 53 17.33 4.56 1.21
N SER A 54 17.50 5.76 1.73
CA SER A 54 17.52 6.01 3.18
C SER A 54 16.18 5.66 3.82
N PHE A 55 15.07 6.08 3.20
CA PHE A 55 13.74 5.73 3.68
C PHE A 55 13.50 4.21 3.63
N PHE A 56 13.85 3.56 2.50
CA PHE A 56 13.70 2.12 2.32
C PHE A 56 14.45 1.33 3.41
N MET A 57 15.71 1.63 3.61
CA MET A 57 16.53 0.94 4.61
C MET A 57 16.05 1.21 6.04
N ALA A 58 15.61 2.43 6.33
CA ALA A 58 15.04 2.78 7.64
C ALA A 58 13.72 2.02 7.90
N SER A 59 12.88 1.83 6.88
CA SER A 59 11.61 1.11 7.02
C SER A 59 11.80 -0.35 7.43
N LEU A 60 12.87 -0.99 6.98
CA LEU A 60 13.20 -2.38 7.34
C LEU A 60 13.46 -2.56 8.84
N GLN A 61 13.87 -1.50 9.54
CA GLN A 61 14.23 -1.54 10.95
C GLN A 61 13.06 -1.23 11.90
N LYS A 62 11.94 -0.71 11.35
CA LYS A 62 10.77 -0.35 12.16
C LYS A 62 10.00 -1.59 12.63
N GLU A 63 9.67 -1.64 13.92
CA GLU A 63 8.91 -2.74 14.51
C GLU A 63 7.39 -2.59 14.30
N ASP A 64 6.92 -1.34 14.18
CA ASP A 64 5.51 -0.97 13.96
C ASP A 64 5.12 -0.89 12.47
N ARG A 65 5.86 -1.60 11.60
CA ARG A 65 5.69 -1.53 10.16
C ARG A 65 6.01 -2.85 9.46
N PHE A 66 5.20 -3.20 8.47
CA PHE A 66 5.42 -4.31 7.54
C PHE A 66 5.28 -3.80 6.11
N ASP A 67 6.32 -3.96 5.33
CA ASP A 67 6.36 -3.59 3.91
C ASP A 67 6.47 -4.85 3.05
N PHE A 68 5.56 -4.97 2.09
CA PHE A 68 5.52 -6.08 1.14
C PHE A 68 5.77 -5.57 -0.28
N MET A 69 6.65 -6.26 -0.99
CA MET A 69 7.00 -6.01 -2.38
C MET A 69 6.22 -6.91 -3.30
N LEU A 70 5.58 -6.35 -4.32
CA LEU A 70 5.02 -7.10 -5.43
C LEU A 70 6.07 -7.20 -6.54
N VAL A 71 6.49 -8.44 -6.80
CA VAL A 71 7.47 -8.76 -7.85
C VAL A 71 6.77 -9.45 -9.02
N ALA A 72 6.97 -8.95 -10.22
CA ALA A 72 6.44 -9.52 -11.45
C ALA A 72 7.23 -10.77 -11.88
N PRO A 73 6.69 -11.61 -12.81
CA PRO A 73 7.39 -12.81 -13.30
C PRO A 73 8.76 -12.53 -13.93
N ASP A 74 8.97 -11.34 -14.47
CA ASP A 74 10.25 -10.88 -15.04
C ASP A 74 11.23 -10.32 -13.99
N GLY A 75 10.86 -10.34 -12.72
CA GLY A 75 11.68 -9.89 -11.59
C GLY A 75 11.55 -8.40 -11.25
N ARG A 76 10.77 -7.59 -12.00
CA ARG A 76 10.57 -6.17 -11.68
C ARG A 76 9.75 -6.01 -10.39
N ARG A 77 10.09 -4.97 -9.60
CA ARG A 77 9.34 -4.52 -8.42
C ARG A 77 8.25 -3.57 -8.90
N ILE A 78 7.03 -4.03 -8.95
CA ILE A 78 5.92 -3.31 -9.60
C ILE A 78 4.90 -2.72 -8.65
N GLY A 79 5.02 -2.99 -7.38
CA GLY A 79 4.09 -2.45 -6.38
C GLY A 79 4.53 -2.75 -4.96
N GLU A 80 3.84 -2.12 -4.04
CA GLU A 80 4.02 -2.30 -2.61
C GLU A 80 2.70 -2.34 -1.86
N GLY A 81 2.69 -3.05 -0.74
CA GLY A 81 1.63 -2.96 0.26
C GLY A 81 2.25 -2.77 1.64
N VAL A 82 1.66 -1.90 2.44
CA VAL A 82 2.25 -1.44 3.69
C VAL A 82 1.22 -1.46 4.80
N LEU A 83 1.59 -2.06 5.92
CA LEU A 83 0.95 -1.86 7.22
C LEU A 83 1.91 -0.98 8.03
N ASN A 84 1.47 0.20 8.45
CA ASN A 84 2.29 1.11 9.25
C ASN A 84 1.49 1.71 10.40
N GLU A 85 2.21 2.41 11.29
CA GLU A 85 1.60 2.99 12.49
C GLU A 85 0.85 1.93 13.32
N ILE A 86 1.45 0.74 13.45
CA ILE A 86 0.83 -0.36 14.16
C ILE A 86 0.86 -0.08 15.66
N ASP A 87 -0.32 0.05 16.26
CA ASP A 87 -0.48 0.05 17.70
C ASP A 87 -0.91 -1.36 18.15
N PHE A 88 0.04 -2.12 18.69
CA PHE A 88 -0.22 -3.48 19.15
C PHE A 88 -1.11 -3.54 20.40
N ARG A 89 -1.23 -2.45 21.16
CA ARG A 89 -2.12 -2.35 22.32
C ARG A 89 -3.58 -2.16 21.87
N LEU A 90 -3.81 -1.25 20.91
CA LEU A 90 -5.13 -1.03 20.29
C LEU A 90 -5.43 -2.07 19.21
N ARG A 91 -4.41 -2.81 18.78
CA ARG A 91 -4.51 -3.79 17.69
C ARG A 91 -5.02 -3.17 16.38
N CYS A 92 -4.47 -2.01 16.02
CA CYS A 92 -4.84 -1.29 14.80
C CYS A 92 -3.62 -0.94 13.95
N ALA A 93 -3.84 -0.73 12.65
CA ALA A 93 -2.81 -0.27 11.72
C ALA A 93 -3.42 0.56 10.60
N ASN A 94 -2.61 1.47 10.04
CA ASN A 94 -2.87 2.09 8.76
C ASN A 94 -2.41 1.16 7.63
N PHE A 95 -3.21 1.07 6.57
CA PHE A 95 -2.94 0.24 5.40
C PHE A 95 -2.79 1.07 4.13
N ARG A 96 -1.78 0.78 3.35
CA ARG A 96 -1.55 1.41 2.05
C ARG A 96 -1.16 0.39 1.01
N ILE A 97 -1.53 0.65 -0.24
CA ILE A 97 -1.09 -0.13 -1.40
C ILE A 97 -0.81 0.80 -2.58
N CYS A 98 0.17 0.44 -3.39
CA CYS A 98 0.50 1.14 -4.60
C CYS A 98 0.99 0.15 -5.67
N LEU A 99 0.49 0.28 -6.89
CA LEU A 99 1.12 -0.23 -8.10
C LEU A 99 1.84 0.96 -8.75
N PHE A 100 3.12 0.82 -9.06
CA PHE A 100 3.98 1.96 -9.45
C PHE A 100 3.77 2.44 -10.89
N HIS A 101 3.09 1.64 -11.73
CA HIS A 101 2.84 1.99 -13.13
C HIS A 101 1.41 1.66 -13.52
N GLN A 102 0.78 2.54 -14.31
CA GLN A 102 -0.58 2.31 -14.81
C GLN A 102 -0.70 1.03 -15.64
N ARG A 103 0.37 0.68 -16.38
CA ARG A 103 0.42 -0.57 -17.19
C ARG A 103 0.21 -1.85 -16.36
N ASP A 104 0.50 -1.81 -15.07
CA ASP A 104 0.35 -2.94 -14.16
C ASP A 104 -1.00 -2.93 -13.43
N CYS A 105 -1.76 -1.84 -13.57
CA CYS A 105 -3.11 -1.72 -13.02
C CYS A 105 -4.16 -2.46 -13.86
N GLY A 106 -5.34 -2.70 -13.26
CA GLY A 106 -6.49 -3.30 -13.97
C GLY A 106 -6.39 -4.81 -14.22
N LYS A 107 -5.38 -5.49 -13.68
CA LYS A 107 -5.13 -6.94 -13.82
C LYS A 107 -5.54 -7.76 -12.58
N GLY A 108 -6.22 -7.14 -11.64
CA GLY A 108 -6.62 -7.78 -10.39
C GLY A 108 -5.52 -7.91 -9.33
N LEU A 109 -4.32 -7.40 -9.60
CA LEU A 109 -3.17 -7.47 -8.68
C LEU A 109 -3.42 -6.67 -7.40
N GLY A 110 -3.94 -5.44 -7.52
CA GLY A 110 -4.30 -4.63 -6.35
C GLY A 110 -5.32 -5.29 -5.46
N SER A 111 -6.38 -5.87 -6.03
CA SER A 111 -7.39 -6.59 -5.28
C SER A 111 -6.84 -7.83 -4.57
N TRP A 112 -5.89 -8.51 -5.19
CA TRP A 112 -5.22 -9.65 -4.59
C TRP A 112 -4.32 -9.22 -3.43
N MET A 113 -3.51 -8.18 -3.62
CA MET A 113 -2.63 -7.63 -2.58
C MET A 113 -3.42 -7.16 -1.35
N VAL A 114 -4.52 -6.43 -1.58
CA VAL A 114 -5.38 -5.95 -0.49
C VAL A 114 -5.88 -7.11 0.35
N ARG A 115 -6.39 -8.16 -0.27
CA ARG A 115 -6.89 -9.34 0.47
C ARG A 115 -5.77 -10.07 1.20
N ALA A 116 -4.65 -10.32 0.55
CA ALA A 116 -3.53 -11.04 1.15
C ALA A 116 -2.97 -10.31 2.39
N ILE A 117 -2.77 -9.00 2.30
CA ILE A 117 -2.21 -8.21 3.41
C ILE A 117 -3.27 -7.98 4.50
N ARG A 118 -4.55 -7.77 4.14
CA ARG A 118 -5.65 -7.72 5.11
C ARG A 118 -5.73 -9.00 5.93
N ASP A 119 -5.71 -10.14 5.27
CA ASP A 119 -5.79 -11.46 5.93
C ASP A 119 -4.57 -11.69 6.82
N PHE A 120 -3.37 -11.32 6.37
CA PHE A 120 -2.16 -11.34 7.19
C PHE A 120 -2.29 -10.47 8.46
N ALA A 121 -2.87 -9.28 8.34
CA ALA A 121 -3.05 -8.38 9.47
C ALA A 121 -3.98 -8.99 10.54
N PHE A 122 -5.04 -9.66 10.14
CA PHE A 122 -5.97 -10.28 11.08
C PHE A 122 -5.50 -11.65 11.57
N GLU A 123 -5.06 -12.53 10.66
CA GLU A 123 -4.70 -13.92 11.02
C GLU A 123 -3.35 -14.03 11.73
N VAL A 124 -2.35 -13.27 11.27
CA VAL A 124 -0.96 -13.42 11.73
C VAL A 124 -0.61 -12.39 12.79
N LEU A 125 -0.96 -11.11 12.56
CA LEU A 125 -0.67 -10.05 13.52
C LEU A 125 -1.74 -9.92 14.61
N GLY A 126 -2.92 -10.55 14.43
CA GLY A 126 -4.02 -10.49 15.37
C GLY A 126 -4.58 -9.08 15.56
N LEU A 127 -4.55 -8.25 14.50
CA LEU A 127 -5.11 -6.92 14.59
C LEU A 127 -6.63 -6.97 14.71
N HIS A 128 -7.22 -5.92 15.27
CA HIS A 128 -8.65 -5.74 15.40
C HIS A 128 -9.20 -4.81 14.34
N ARG A 129 -8.39 -3.86 13.86
CA ARG A 129 -8.80 -2.81 12.93
C ARG A 129 -7.72 -2.50 11.89
N LEU A 130 -8.13 -2.39 10.64
CA LEU A 130 -7.34 -1.76 9.59
C LEU A 130 -8.06 -0.51 9.08
N GLU A 131 -7.30 0.56 8.90
CA GLU A 131 -7.83 1.81 8.35
C GLU A 131 -6.96 2.30 7.20
N LEU A 132 -7.56 3.10 6.33
CA LEU A 132 -6.90 3.70 5.19
C LEU A 132 -7.57 5.01 4.79
N GLU A 133 -6.85 5.82 4.05
CA GLU A 133 -7.38 6.98 3.35
C GLU A 133 -7.30 6.75 1.84
N VAL A 134 -8.33 7.17 1.12
CA VAL A 134 -8.36 7.15 -0.35
C VAL A 134 -9.01 8.43 -0.86
N PHE A 135 -8.48 8.98 -1.97
CA PHE A 135 -9.00 10.23 -2.51
C PHE A 135 -10.27 10.02 -3.33
N SER A 136 -11.15 11.03 -3.33
CA SER A 136 -12.44 11.00 -4.04
C SER A 136 -12.26 10.80 -5.55
N PHE A 137 -11.14 11.26 -6.11
CA PHE A 137 -10.80 11.07 -7.53
C PHE A 137 -10.11 9.73 -7.85
N ASN A 138 -10.07 8.79 -6.90
CA ASN A 138 -9.58 7.42 -7.12
C ASN A 138 -10.69 6.36 -6.92
N PRO A 139 -11.74 6.35 -7.78
CA PRO A 139 -12.86 5.43 -7.63
C PRO A 139 -12.46 3.97 -7.78
N ARG A 140 -11.40 3.69 -8.54
CA ARG A 140 -10.87 2.33 -8.71
C ARG A 140 -10.37 1.75 -7.40
N ALA A 141 -9.56 2.49 -6.66
CA ALA A 141 -9.07 2.05 -5.35
C ALA A 141 -10.22 1.92 -4.34
N GLN A 142 -11.16 2.86 -4.32
CA GLN A 142 -12.35 2.77 -3.48
C GLN A 142 -13.14 1.47 -3.72
N ALA A 143 -13.31 1.09 -4.99
CA ALA A 143 -14.01 -0.14 -5.35
C ALA A 143 -13.24 -1.39 -4.89
N VAL A 144 -11.92 -1.40 -4.99
CA VAL A 144 -11.06 -2.49 -4.50
C VAL A 144 -11.20 -2.65 -2.98
N TYR A 145 -11.15 -1.55 -2.24
CA TYR A 145 -11.27 -1.58 -0.78
C TYR A 145 -12.68 -2.01 -0.33
N ARG A 146 -13.74 -1.50 -0.95
CA ARG A 146 -15.12 -1.97 -0.65
C ARG A 146 -15.30 -3.46 -0.89
N LYS A 147 -14.77 -4.00 -2.00
CA LYS A 147 -14.80 -5.43 -2.29
C LYS A 147 -13.99 -6.27 -1.30
N ALA A 148 -12.99 -5.68 -0.65
CA ALA A 148 -12.22 -6.32 0.40
C ALA A 148 -12.87 -6.19 1.79
N GLY A 149 -14.03 -5.54 1.91
CA GLY A 149 -14.80 -5.40 3.14
C GLY A 149 -14.61 -4.08 3.88
N PHE A 150 -13.78 -3.17 3.37
CA PHE A 150 -13.62 -1.85 3.98
C PHE A 150 -14.89 -1.02 3.80
N ARG A 151 -15.27 -0.30 4.84
CA ARG A 151 -16.43 0.61 4.87
C ARG A 151 -15.97 2.05 5.04
N VAL A 152 -16.72 2.98 4.45
CA VAL A 152 -16.50 4.42 4.66
C VAL A 152 -16.91 4.79 6.07
N GLU A 153 -16.03 5.46 6.80
CA GLU A 153 -16.29 5.99 8.13
C GLU A 153 -16.42 7.51 8.15
N GLY A 154 -15.78 8.18 7.18
CA GLY A 154 -15.85 9.63 7.10
C GLY A 154 -15.36 10.16 5.77
N VAL A 155 -15.66 11.44 5.53
CA VAL A 155 -15.17 12.20 4.39
C VAL A 155 -14.65 13.54 4.91
N ARG A 156 -13.37 13.78 4.70
CA ARG A 156 -12.77 15.08 4.95
C ARG A 156 -12.88 15.90 3.66
N ARG A 157 -13.83 16.88 3.68
CA ARG A 157 -14.12 17.71 2.52
C ARG A 157 -12.96 18.68 2.24
N ASP A 158 -12.63 18.86 0.96
CA ASP A 158 -11.57 19.79 0.50
C ASP A 158 -10.23 19.60 1.21
N ALA A 159 -9.90 18.34 1.54
CA ALA A 159 -8.72 18.01 2.33
C ALA A 159 -7.46 17.78 1.51
N VAL A 160 -7.59 17.67 0.18
CA VAL A 160 -6.49 17.42 -0.75
C VAL A 160 -6.65 18.28 -2.01
N LEU A 161 -5.59 18.37 -2.80
CA LEU A 161 -5.63 19.01 -4.11
C LEU A 161 -5.50 17.96 -5.22
N ASP A 162 -6.34 18.08 -6.24
CA ASP A 162 -6.20 17.41 -7.52
C ASP A 162 -5.89 18.49 -8.58
N GLY A 163 -4.61 18.69 -8.86
CA GLY A 163 -4.16 19.86 -9.61
C GLY A 163 -4.43 21.15 -8.83
N GLN A 164 -5.30 22.03 -9.37
CA GLN A 164 -5.72 23.26 -8.72
C GLN A 164 -7.09 23.17 -8.03
N ALA A 165 -7.77 22.04 -8.16
CA ALA A 165 -9.07 21.82 -7.56
C ALA A 165 -8.96 21.14 -6.19
N TYR A 166 -9.80 21.58 -5.25
CA TYR A 166 -9.95 20.85 -4.00
C TYR A 166 -10.71 19.54 -4.22
N ALA A 167 -10.32 18.53 -3.47
CA ALA A 167 -10.96 17.21 -3.48
C ALA A 167 -11.03 16.63 -2.07
N ASP A 168 -11.86 15.60 -1.91
CA ASP A 168 -12.11 14.99 -0.62
C ASP A 168 -11.14 13.82 -0.35
N ALA A 169 -10.81 13.63 0.92
CA ALA A 169 -10.16 12.43 1.43
C ALA A 169 -11.21 11.57 2.14
N ILE A 170 -11.33 10.32 1.71
CA ILE A 170 -12.31 9.36 2.21
C ILE A 170 -11.59 8.42 3.17
N GLU A 171 -12.07 8.38 4.40
CA GLU A 171 -11.56 7.47 5.43
C GLU A 171 -12.36 6.17 5.41
N MET A 172 -11.65 5.05 5.32
CA MET A 172 -12.25 3.72 5.29
C MET A 172 -11.58 2.81 6.31
N ALA A 173 -12.34 1.87 6.85
CA ALA A 173 -11.81 0.86 7.77
C ALA A 173 -12.55 -0.48 7.62
N ILE A 174 -11.92 -1.53 8.15
CA ILE A 174 -12.50 -2.85 8.36
C ILE A 174 -12.12 -3.35 9.74
N LEU A 175 -13.09 -3.94 10.44
CA LEU A 175 -12.89 -4.55 11.75
C LEU A 175 -12.72 -6.07 11.64
N GLU A 176 -12.04 -6.67 12.60
CA GLU A 176 -11.83 -8.13 12.69
C GLU A 176 -13.12 -8.94 12.54
N GLU A 177 -14.21 -8.48 13.18
CA GLU A 177 -15.52 -9.15 13.13
C GLU A 177 -16.21 -9.04 11.77
N GLU A 178 -15.86 -8.04 10.95
CA GLU A 178 -16.41 -7.84 9.60
C GLU A 178 -15.63 -8.63 8.54
N TRP A 179 -14.40 -9.02 8.86
CA TRP A 179 -13.54 -9.82 8.00
C TRP A 179 -13.90 -11.31 8.02
N ARG A 180 -14.41 -11.86 9.13
CA ARG A 180 -14.78 -13.28 9.32
C ARG A 180 -16.06 -13.67 8.61
#